data_d0c698611fda44dd73b50a0c28c1c031
#
_entry.id   d0c698611fda44dd73b50a0c28c1c031
#
_cell.length_a   1.000
_cell.length_b   1.000
_cell.length_c   1.000
_cell.angle_alpha   90.00
_cell.angle_beta   90.00
_cell.angle_gamma   90.00
#
_symmetry.space_group_name_H-M   'P 1'
#
loop_
_entity.id
_entity.type
_entity.pdbx_description
1 polymer ?
#
loop_
_entity_poly.entity_id
_entity_poly.type
_entity_poly.pdbx_seq_one_letter_code
_entity_poly.pdbx_strand_id
1 'polypeptide(L)' 'MKANKWRDLSDDELRQKTRELGEEIFNLRFQLSMGVAKNPSRLGQARRDLARANTVLRERKG' A
#
# COMPACT_ATOMS: atom_id res chain seq x y z
N MET A 1 -6.35 -2.55 9.99
CA MET A 1 -7.06 -3.09 8.82
C MET A 1 -6.88 -4.60 8.76
N LYS A 2 -7.96 -5.32 8.51
CA LYS A 2 -7.90 -6.79 8.50
C LYS A 2 -7.49 -7.30 7.12
N ALA A 3 -6.72 -8.37 7.08
CA ALA A 3 -6.27 -8.98 5.83
C ALA A 3 -7.41 -9.47 4.95
N ASN A 4 -8.56 -9.79 5.55
CA ASN A 4 -9.71 -10.29 4.80
C ASN A 4 -10.19 -9.30 3.73
N LYS A 5 -10.07 -8.01 4.00
CA LYS A 5 -10.47 -7.00 3.04
C LYS A 5 -9.69 -7.14 1.73
N TRP A 6 -8.40 -7.44 1.84
CA TRP A 6 -7.55 -7.59 0.66
C TRP A 6 -7.84 -8.89 -0.08
N ARG A 7 -8.25 -9.93 0.64
CA ARG A 7 -8.57 -11.22 0.02
C ARG A 7 -9.85 -11.21 -0.79
N ASP A 8 -10.72 -10.23 -0.54
CA ASP A 8 -11.97 -10.09 -1.31
C ASP A 8 -11.74 -9.44 -2.68
N LEU A 9 -10.57 -8.88 -2.91
CA LEU A 9 -10.26 -8.22 -4.17
C LEU A 9 -9.79 -9.22 -5.22
N SER A 10 -10.10 -8.93 -6.50
CA SER A 10 -9.57 -9.72 -7.61
C SER A 10 -8.08 -9.46 -7.77
N ASP A 11 -7.41 -10.32 -8.58
CA ASP A 11 -5.98 -10.14 -8.84
C ASP A 11 -5.69 -8.79 -9.47
N ASP A 12 -6.51 -8.39 -10.43
CA ASP A 12 -6.32 -7.10 -11.11
C ASP A 12 -6.49 -5.94 -10.13
N GLU A 13 -7.50 -6.02 -9.26
CA GLU A 13 -7.71 -5.00 -8.26
C GLU A 13 -6.54 -4.92 -7.26
N LEU A 14 -6.02 -6.07 -6.86
CA LEU A 14 -4.86 -6.10 -5.96
C LEU A 14 -3.63 -5.48 -6.61
N ARG A 15 -3.39 -5.81 -7.88
CA ARG A 15 -2.26 -5.24 -8.61
C ARG A 15 -2.38 -3.73 -8.74
N GLN A 16 -3.59 -3.27 -9.03
CA GLN A 16 -3.84 -1.84 -9.12
C GLN A 16 -3.61 -1.16 -7.78
N LYS A 17 -4.08 -1.78 -6.69
CA LYS A 17 -3.89 -1.23 -5.34
C LYS A 17 -2.42 -1.17 -4.96
N THR A 18 -1.64 -2.22 -5.29
CA THR A 18 -0.21 -2.19 -4.98
C THR A 18 0.50 -1.08 -5.74
N ARG A 19 0.10 -0.85 -7.00
CA ARG A 19 0.67 0.25 -7.78
C ARG A 19 0.33 1.59 -7.17
N GLU A 20 -0.95 1.80 -6.84
CA GLU A 20 -1.38 3.06 -6.24
C GLU A 20 -0.69 3.32 -4.91
N LEU A 21 -0.57 2.28 -4.08
CA LEU A 21 0.10 2.42 -2.79
C LEU A 21 1.59 2.70 -2.94
N GLY A 22 2.22 2.08 -3.95
CA GLY A 22 3.62 2.37 -4.24
C GLY A 22 3.84 3.82 -4.62
N GLU A 23 2.97 4.36 -5.46
CA GLU A 23 3.04 5.75 -5.86
C GLU A 23 2.78 6.68 -4.68
N GLU A 24 1.80 6.34 -3.84
CA GLU A 24 1.50 7.12 -2.66
C GLU A 24 2.69 7.15 -1.70
N ILE A 25 3.32 6.00 -1.47
CA ILE A 25 4.50 5.92 -0.61
C ILE A 25 5.62 6.79 -1.15
N PHE A 26 5.86 6.73 -2.46
CA PHE A 26 6.89 7.55 -3.09
C PHE A 26 6.61 9.04 -2.85
N ASN A 27 5.39 9.46 -3.09
CA ASN A 27 5.01 10.86 -2.92
C ASN A 27 5.12 11.30 -1.46
N LEU A 28 4.68 10.46 -0.53
CA LEU A 28 4.75 10.78 0.89
C LEU A 28 6.20 10.87 1.37
N ARG A 29 7.06 9.97 0.90
CA ARG A 29 8.48 10.03 1.23
C ARG A 29 9.12 11.30 0.68
N PHE A 30 8.74 11.67 -0.53
CA PHE A 30 9.24 12.90 -1.14
C PHE A 30 8.82 14.12 -0.32
N GLN A 31 7.55 14.16 0.11
CA GLN A 31 7.05 15.25 0.93
C GLN A 31 7.78 15.34 2.27
N LEU A 32 8.05 14.19 2.90
CA LEU A 32 8.82 14.16 4.14
C LEU A 32 10.23 14.71 3.94
N SER A 33 10.86 14.32 2.84
CA SER A 33 12.19 14.81 2.48
C SER A 33 12.22 16.31 2.32
N MET A 34 11.13 16.87 1.79
CA MET A 34 11.04 18.32 1.58
C MET A 34 10.53 19.08 2.80
N GLY A 35 10.18 18.36 3.87
CA GLY A 35 9.67 18.99 5.09
C GLY A 35 8.26 19.52 4.99
N VAL A 36 7.48 19.09 4.00
CA VAL A 36 6.12 19.58 3.79
C VAL A 36 5.05 18.54 4.13
N ALA A 37 5.44 17.38 4.65
CA ALA A 37 4.48 16.35 5.01
C ALA A 37 3.59 16.80 6.16
N LYS A 38 2.27 16.72 5.94
CA LYS A 38 1.29 17.13 6.94
C LYS A 38 0.91 16.00 7.88
N ASN A 39 1.10 14.76 7.45
CA ASN A 39 0.67 13.61 8.22
C ASN A 39 1.66 12.46 8.04
N PRO A 40 2.71 12.40 8.87
CA PRO A 40 3.73 11.35 8.74
C PRO A 40 3.18 9.94 9.00
N SER A 41 2.10 9.81 9.77
CA SER A 41 1.51 8.48 10.01
C SER A 41 0.90 7.87 8.76
N ARG A 42 0.57 8.69 7.76
CA ARG A 42 0.03 8.23 6.50
C ARG A 42 1.02 7.33 5.76
N LEU A 43 2.31 7.65 5.84
CA LEU A 43 3.34 6.84 5.21
C LEU A 43 3.39 5.43 5.82
N GLY A 44 3.34 5.34 7.14
CA GLY A 44 3.31 4.04 7.81
C GLY A 44 2.09 3.24 7.44
N GLN A 45 0.93 3.89 7.34
CA GLN A 45 -0.31 3.24 6.95
C GLN A 45 -0.22 2.67 5.52
N ALA A 46 0.28 3.47 4.58
CA ALA A 46 0.41 3.04 3.20
C ALA A 46 1.38 1.87 3.06
N ARG A 47 2.47 1.90 3.82
CA ARG A 47 3.45 0.80 3.79
C ARG A 47 2.84 -0.49 4.31
N ARG A 48 2.07 -0.42 5.38
CA ARG A 48 1.38 -1.61 5.92
C ARG A 48 0.37 -2.17 4.92
N ASP A 49 -0.39 -1.29 4.29
CA ASP A 49 -1.39 -1.71 3.31
C ASP A 49 -0.72 -2.37 2.11
N LEU A 50 0.38 -1.80 1.64
CA LEU A 50 1.14 -2.38 0.53
C LEU A 50 1.65 -3.78 0.88
N ALA A 51 2.18 -3.94 2.10
CA ALA A 51 2.68 -5.23 2.54
C ALA A 51 1.56 -6.27 2.58
N ARG A 52 0.37 -5.90 3.04
CA ARG A 52 -0.77 -6.80 3.09
C ARG A 52 -1.24 -7.20 1.69
N ALA A 53 -1.33 -6.22 0.79
CA ALA A 53 -1.74 -6.50 -0.59
C ALA A 53 -0.73 -7.44 -1.26
N ASN A 54 0.55 -7.21 -1.08
CA ASN A 54 1.59 -8.07 -1.63
C ASN A 54 1.52 -9.48 -1.04
N THR A 55 1.22 -9.59 0.25
CA THR A 55 1.10 -10.90 0.90
C THR A 55 -0.03 -11.71 0.26
N VAL A 56 -1.18 -11.08 0.04
CA VAL A 56 -2.31 -11.77 -0.57
C VAL A 56 -1.99 -12.19 -2.00
N LEU A 57 -1.36 -11.31 -2.78
CA LEU A 57 -0.94 -11.68 -4.14
C LEU A 57 0.02 -12.85 -4.14
N ARG A 58 0.96 -12.87 -3.20
CA ARG A 58 1.92 -13.96 -3.08
C ARG A 58 1.22 -15.28 -2.73
N GLU A 59 0.23 -15.22 -1.85
CA GLU A 59 -0.55 -16.40 -1.51
C GLU A 59 -1.26 -16.98 -2.74
N ARG A 60 -1.76 -16.12 -3.63
CA ARG A 60 -2.48 -16.56 -4.82
C ARG A 60 -1.57 -17.16 -5.88
N LYS A 61 -0.33 -16.77 -5.90
CA LYS A 61 0.62 -17.39 -6.82
C LYS A 61 1.01 -18.80 -6.40
N GLY A 62 0.69 -19.12 -5.19
CA GLY A 62 0.89 -20.44 -4.69
C GLY A 62 2.05 -20.75 -4.04
#